data_b40c6ab0083f62fd8ab9a20a42a6deb4
#
_entry.id   b40c6ab0083f62fd8ab9a20a42a6deb4
#
_cell.length_a   1.000
_cell.length_b   1.000
_cell.length_c   1.000
_cell.angle_alpha   90.00
_cell.angle_beta   90.00
_cell.angle_gamma   90.00
#
_symmetry.space_group_name_H-M   'P 1'
#
loop_
_entity.id
_entity.type
_entity.pdbx_description
1 polymer ?
#
loop_
_entity_poly.entity_id
_entity_poly.type
_entity_poly.pdbx_seq_one_letter_code
_entity_poly.pdbx_strand_id
1 'polypeptide(L)'
;MILYMYQLKGRIPMNQLTFSDMEYSNRKKRTKREEFLDAMEEIIPWKYWVDMIHPYYFNNQRGRRPIGIETMLRMYLMQIWFNLSDEGIEDSIYDSYAMRSFMHIDFNEQQVPDATTLLKFRHMLEANKLGEKIFVDVNSRLDKAGLMMHGGTIVDASLIAAPKSTKNQDGRRDPEMHQTKKGNEWYFGMKVHVGADAGSGYVHTITGTLANMHDVSETANLIREDDEVVYGDSGYLGAGSQPAIKEDEKKSGIEFRINKRPSSLKMADNFKGFNWDKKWNMKSPQYGVRLNIRFSL
;
A
#
# COMPACT_ATOMS: atom_id res chain seq x y z
N MET A 1 23.26 -5.38 -30.50
CA MET A 1 24.09 -5.52 -29.27
C MET A 1 23.23 -5.53 -28.00
N ILE A 2 22.03 -4.95 -27.99
CA ILE A 2 21.09 -5.00 -26.85
C ILE A 2 20.36 -6.36 -26.74
N LEU A 3 20.11 -7.03 -27.86
CA LEU A 3 19.44 -8.36 -27.87
C LEU A 3 20.32 -9.49 -27.30
N TYR A 4 21.64 -9.32 -27.28
CA TYR A 4 22.60 -10.33 -26.81
C TYR A 4 22.84 -10.29 -25.29
N MET A 5 22.46 -9.19 -24.63
CA MET A 5 22.57 -9.07 -23.17
C MET A 5 21.35 -9.65 -22.42
N TYR A 6 20.23 -9.89 -23.10
CA TYR A 6 19.05 -10.52 -22.52
C TYR A 6 19.14 -12.03 -22.34
N GLN A 7 20.15 -12.68 -22.97
CA GLN A 7 20.33 -14.14 -22.91
C GLN A 7 21.23 -14.65 -21.77
N LEU A 8 21.78 -13.77 -20.91
CA LEU A 8 22.78 -14.18 -19.92
C LEU A 8 22.44 -13.89 -18.45
N LYS A 9 21.23 -13.44 -18.12
CA LYS A 9 20.82 -13.25 -16.73
C LYS A 9 19.45 -13.90 -16.46
N GLY A 10 19.51 -15.14 -16.05
CA GLY A 10 18.37 -15.91 -15.56
C GLY A 10 18.55 -17.37 -15.90
N ARG A 11 19.36 -18.10 -15.15
CA ARG A 11 19.24 -19.54 -15.11
C ARG A 11 17.89 -19.86 -14.48
N ILE A 12 16.83 -19.89 -15.30
CA ILE A 12 15.70 -20.74 -15.05
C ILE A 12 16.30 -22.15 -14.95
N PRO A 13 16.07 -22.90 -13.85
CA PRO A 13 16.42 -24.32 -13.86
C PRO A 13 15.80 -24.87 -15.15
N MET A 14 16.57 -25.62 -15.94
CA MET A 14 16.08 -26.26 -17.17
C MET A 14 15.05 -27.32 -16.78
N ASN A 15 13.89 -26.89 -16.35
CA ASN A 15 12.68 -27.70 -16.37
C ASN A 15 12.28 -27.82 -17.84
N GLN A 16 12.04 -29.01 -18.26
CA GLN A 16 11.64 -29.36 -19.60
C GLN A 16 10.44 -28.48 -20.00
N LEU A 17 10.58 -27.63 -21.03
CA LEU A 17 9.51 -26.76 -21.52
C LEU A 17 8.29 -27.62 -21.81
N THR A 18 7.18 -27.32 -21.19
CA THR A 18 5.92 -28.01 -21.45
C THR A 18 5.34 -27.53 -22.78
N PHE A 19 4.46 -28.35 -23.40
CA PHE A 19 3.73 -27.90 -24.59
C PHE A 19 2.99 -26.58 -24.35
N SER A 20 2.45 -26.39 -23.16
CA SER A 20 1.79 -25.13 -22.76
C SER A 20 2.74 -23.94 -22.77
N ASP A 21 3.99 -24.12 -22.38
CA ASP A 21 5.01 -23.04 -22.40
C ASP A 21 5.36 -22.64 -23.83
N MET A 22 5.46 -23.64 -24.73
CA MET A 22 5.73 -23.40 -26.15
C MET A 22 4.54 -22.68 -26.83
N GLU A 23 3.32 -23.11 -26.56
CA GLU A 23 2.12 -22.47 -27.08
C GLU A 23 1.99 -21.03 -26.58
N TYR A 24 2.25 -20.83 -25.29
CA TYR A 24 2.20 -19.52 -24.66
C TYR A 24 3.28 -18.57 -25.19
N SER A 25 4.50 -19.07 -25.48
CA SER A 25 5.62 -18.28 -26.03
C SER A 25 5.38 -17.82 -27.48
N ASN A 26 4.58 -18.57 -28.26
CA ASN A 26 4.26 -18.24 -29.65
C ASN A 26 3.16 -17.18 -29.84
N ARG A 27 2.64 -16.60 -28.73
CA ARG A 27 1.60 -15.57 -28.81
C ARG A 27 2.12 -14.27 -29.44
N LYS A 28 1.28 -13.63 -30.23
CA LYS A 28 1.59 -12.33 -30.87
C LYS A 28 1.66 -11.16 -29.91
N LYS A 29 1.07 -11.28 -28.72
CA LYS A 29 0.96 -10.18 -27.73
C LYS A 29 1.21 -10.69 -26.32
N ARG A 30 2.05 -9.98 -25.58
CA ARG A 30 2.16 -10.09 -24.13
C ARG A 30 1.03 -9.32 -23.46
N THR A 31 0.53 -9.80 -22.35
CA THR A 31 -0.50 -9.11 -21.58
C THR A 31 0.14 -8.08 -20.65
N LYS A 32 -0.56 -6.98 -20.35
CA LYS A 32 -0.09 -5.99 -19.36
C LYS A 32 0.18 -6.61 -17.98
N ARG A 33 -0.58 -7.64 -17.63
CA ARG A 33 -0.36 -8.39 -16.38
C ARG A 33 0.98 -9.12 -16.38
N GLU A 34 1.32 -9.76 -17.47
CA GLU A 34 2.60 -10.44 -17.64
C GLU A 34 3.77 -9.46 -17.60
N GLU A 35 3.68 -8.34 -18.33
CA GLU A 35 4.70 -7.29 -18.30
C GLU A 35 4.91 -6.72 -16.88
N PHE A 36 3.82 -6.54 -16.13
CA PHE A 36 3.88 -6.10 -14.74
C PHE A 36 4.55 -7.14 -13.83
N LEU A 37 4.17 -8.41 -13.96
CA LEU A 37 4.74 -9.49 -13.14
C LEU A 37 6.23 -9.70 -13.42
N ASP A 38 6.66 -9.59 -14.68
CA ASP A 38 8.08 -9.66 -15.04
C ASP A 38 8.87 -8.47 -14.44
N ALA A 39 8.31 -7.27 -14.46
CA ALA A 39 8.94 -6.13 -13.81
C ALA A 39 9.05 -6.34 -12.28
N MET A 40 8.03 -6.90 -11.65
CA MET A 40 8.05 -7.21 -10.21
C MET A 40 9.07 -8.31 -9.88
N GLU A 41 9.25 -9.30 -10.77
CA GLU A 41 10.28 -10.33 -10.62
C GLU A 41 11.69 -9.73 -10.49
N GLU A 42 11.98 -8.68 -11.27
CA GLU A 42 13.29 -8.02 -11.26
C GLU A 42 13.46 -7.04 -10.08
N ILE A 43 12.39 -6.36 -9.69
CA ILE A 43 12.45 -5.30 -8.66
C ILE A 43 12.49 -5.87 -7.25
N ILE A 44 11.74 -6.95 -6.99
CA ILE A 44 11.58 -7.49 -5.64
C ILE A 44 12.84 -8.23 -5.19
N PRO A 45 13.38 -7.92 -4.02
CA PRO A 45 14.53 -8.61 -3.45
C PRO A 45 14.11 -9.92 -2.77
N TRP A 46 13.64 -10.90 -3.55
CA TRP A 46 13.04 -12.17 -3.07
C TRP A 46 13.82 -12.80 -1.94
N LYS A 47 15.12 -13.02 -2.15
CA LYS A 47 15.97 -13.66 -1.14
C LYS A 47 15.97 -12.90 0.18
N TYR A 48 16.06 -11.57 0.15
CA TYR A 48 16.10 -10.74 1.36
C TYR A 48 14.79 -10.82 2.14
N TRP A 49 13.64 -10.75 1.46
CA TRP A 49 12.34 -10.85 2.12
C TRP A 49 12.03 -12.27 2.62
N VAL A 50 12.45 -13.31 1.88
CA VAL A 50 12.36 -14.70 2.33
C VAL A 50 13.20 -14.91 3.60
N ASP A 51 14.45 -14.43 3.62
CA ASP A 51 15.32 -14.51 4.80
C ASP A 51 14.73 -13.77 6.01
N MET A 52 14.06 -12.62 5.79
CA MET A 52 13.35 -11.86 6.84
C MET A 52 12.16 -12.63 7.43
N ILE A 53 11.42 -13.36 6.60
CA ILE A 53 10.22 -14.12 7.02
C ILE A 53 10.60 -15.45 7.65
N HIS A 54 11.70 -16.07 7.23
CA HIS A 54 12.11 -17.41 7.59
C HIS A 54 12.07 -17.73 9.10
N PRO A 55 12.52 -16.86 10.02
CA PRO A 55 12.51 -17.15 11.46
C PRO A 55 11.11 -17.36 12.05
N TYR A 56 10.07 -16.85 11.39
CA TYR A 56 8.69 -16.86 11.88
C TYR A 56 7.84 -17.96 11.24
N TYR A 57 8.28 -18.53 10.12
CA TYR A 57 7.48 -19.43 9.30
C TYR A 57 7.65 -20.92 9.67
N PHE A 58 8.86 -21.37 9.98
CA PHE A 58 9.19 -22.78 10.17
C PHE A 58 9.21 -23.25 11.62
N ASN A 59 8.41 -22.69 12.49
CA ASN A 59 8.45 -22.99 13.94
C ASN A 59 7.96 -24.39 14.33
N ASN A 60 7.32 -25.17 13.45
CA ASN A 60 6.79 -26.49 13.76
C ASN A 60 7.38 -27.57 12.85
N GLN A 61 8.22 -28.45 13.42
CA GLN A 61 8.87 -29.53 12.70
C GLN A 61 8.03 -30.83 12.58
N ARG A 62 6.79 -30.85 13.08
CA ARG A 62 5.90 -32.02 13.02
C ARG A 62 4.82 -31.85 11.97
N GLY A 63 4.66 -32.86 11.09
CA GLY A 63 3.61 -32.91 10.08
C GLY A 63 4.08 -32.69 8.64
N ARG A 64 3.13 -32.34 7.75
CA ARG A 64 3.42 -32.03 6.34
C ARG A 64 4.30 -30.78 6.28
N ARG A 65 5.34 -30.81 5.44
CA ARG A 65 6.19 -29.64 5.21
C ARG A 65 5.34 -28.46 4.72
N PRO A 66 5.52 -27.26 5.30
CA PRO A 66 4.83 -26.09 4.80
C PRO A 66 5.28 -25.74 3.38
N ILE A 67 4.42 -25.06 2.65
CA ILE A 67 4.73 -24.52 1.31
C ILE A 67 5.88 -23.52 1.42
N GLY A 68 6.71 -23.39 0.39
CA GLY A 68 7.85 -22.48 0.39
C GLY A 68 7.44 -21.02 0.68
N ILE A 69 8.24 -20.32 1.47
CA ILE A 69 7.98 -18.91 1.84
C ILE A 69 7.84 -18.05 0.60
N GLU A 70 8.72 -18.22 -0.37
CA GLU A 70 8.70 -17.43 -1.61
C GLU A 70 7.40 -17.63 -2.39
N THR A 71 6.94 -18.88 -2.52
CA THR A 71 5.65 -19.19 -3.17
C THR A 71 4.48 -18.50 -2.46
N MET A 72 4.45 -18.56 -1.11
CA MET A 72 3.41 -17.90 -0.33
C MET A 72 3.48 -16.38 -0.45
N LEU A 73 4.68 -15.80 -0.45
CA LEU A 73 4.90 -14.37 -0.61
C LEU A 73 4.46 -13.88 -1.99
N ARG A 74 4.78 -14.63 -3.06
CA ARG A 74 4.34 -14.36 -4.43
C ARG A 74 2.82 -14.33 -4.53
N MET A 75 2.15 -15.33 -3.96
CA MET A 75 0.69 -15.41 -3.93
C MET A 75 0.08 -14.22 -3.17
N TYR A 76 0.61 -13.89 -1.99
CA TYR A 76 0.17 -12.76 -1.19
C TYR A 76 0.32 -11.42 -1.90
N LEU A 77 1.46 -11.18 -2.53
CA LEU A 77 1.70 -9.95 -3.29
C LEU A 77 0.77 -9.83 -4.50
N MET A 78 0.56 -10.92 -5.25
CA MET A 78 -0.41 -10.91 -6.36
C MET A 78 -1.84 -10.65 -5.88
N GLN A 79 -2.23 -11.19 -4.73
CA GLN A 79 -3.54 -10.90 -4.14
C GLN A 79 -3.72 -9.39 -3.94
N ILE A 80 -2.71 -8.72 -3.37
CA ILE A 80 -2.73 -7.27 -3.14
C ILE A 80 -2.74 -6.49 -4.47
N TRP A 81 -1.84 -6.81 -5.39
CA TRP A 81 -1.69 -6.07 -6.65
C TRP A 81 -2.92 -6.14 -7.55
N PHE A 82 -3.59 -7.29 -7.56
CA PHE A 82 -4.77 -7.49 -8.40
C PHE A 82 -6.08 -7.37 -7.64
N ASN A 83 -6.03 -7.03 -6.35
CA ASN A 83 -7.20 -6.86 -5.47
C ASN A 83 -8.16 -8.05 -5.53
N LEU A 84 -7.63 -9.25 -5.28
CA LEU A 84 -8.37 -10.50 -5.33
C LEU A 84 -8.72 -10.99 -3.92
N SER A 85 -9.85 -11.70 -3.79
CA SER A 85 -10.17 -12.45 -2.56
C SER A 85 -9.24 -13.64 -2.39
N ASP A 86 -9.26 -14.28 -1.20
CA ASP A 86 -8.44 -15.45 -0.92
C ASP A 86 -8.73 -16.61 -1.89
N GLU A 87 -10.01 -16.86 -2.21
CA GLU A 87 -10.43 -17.84 -3.20
C GLU A 87 -10.14 -17.35 -4.62
N GLY A 88 -10.36 -16.05 -4.89
CA GLY A 88 -10.17 -15.47 -6.21
C GLY A 88 -8.72 -15.45 -6.69
N ILE A 89 -7.73 -15.37 -5.79
CA ILE A 89 -6.31 -15.49 -6.18
C ILE A 89 -5.97 -16.95 -6.51
N GLU A 90 -6.48 -17.92 -5.76
CA GLU A 90 -6.30 -19.35 -6.02
C GLU A 90 -6.82 -19.69 -7.43
N ASP A 91 -8.09 -19.38 -7.74
CA ASP A 91 -8.70 -19.60 -9.05
C ASP A 91 -7.91 -18.88 -10.16
N SER A 92 -7.51 -17.62 -9.92
CA SER A 92 -6.77 -16.85 -10.91
C SER A 92 -5.41 -17.44 -11.27
N ILE A 93 -4.73 -18.11 -10.33
CA ILE A 93 -3.47 -18.80 -10.61
C ILE A 93 -3.70 -20.05 -11.45
N TYR A 94 -4.81 -20.79 -11.22
CA TYR A 94 -5.18 -21.91 -12.08
C TYR A 94 -5.50 -21.47 -13.51
N ASP A 95 -6.22 -20.37 -13.68
CA ASP A 95 -6.71 -19.91 -14.99
C ASP A 95 -5.64 -19.12 -15.77
N SER A 96 -4.75 -18.41 -15.09
CA SER A 96 -3.78 -17.51 -15.72
C SER A 96 -2.39 -18.10 -15.81
N TYR A 97 -1.95 -18.41 -17.03
CA TYR A 97 -0.56 -18.83 -17.25
C TYR A 97 0.47 -17.83 -16.71
N ALA A 98 0.26 -16.51 -16.88
CA ALA A 98 1.19 -15.50 -16.40
C ALA A 98 1.33 -15.51 -14.87
N MET A 99 0.21 -15.69 -14.13
CA MET A 99 0.24 -15.77 -12.67
C MET A 99 0.89 -17.07 -12.18
N ARG A 100 0.57 -18.19 -12.83
CA ARG A 100 1.20 -19.48 -12.55
C ARG A 100 2.72 -19.45 -12.80
N SER A 101 3.13 -18.86 -13.92
CA SER A 101 4.56 -18.70 -14.26
C SER A 101 5.29 -17.85 -13.23
N PHE A 102 4.68 -16.74 -12.78
CA PHE A 102 5.22 -15.89 -11.72
C PHE A 102 5.31 -16.61 -10.37
N MET A 103 4.40 -17.55 -10.09
CA MET A 103 4.45 -18.41 -8.89
C MET A 103 5.54 -19.49 -8.98
N HIS A 104 6.15 -19.73 -10.14
CA HIS A 104 7.05 -20.84 -10.42
C HIS A 104 6.43 -22.22 -10.12
N ILE A 105 5.10 -22.35 -10.37
CA ILE A 105 4.36 -23.60 -10.14
C ILE A 105 4.33 -24.45 -11.40
N ASP A 106 4.81 -25.69 -11.27
CA ASP A 106 4.56 -26.76 -12.21
C ASP A 106 3.48 -27.71 -11.62
N PHE A 107 2.33 -27.82 -12.30
CA PHE A 107 1.24 -28.68 -11.84
C PHE A 107 1.57 -30.20 -11.81
N ASN A 108 2.66 -30.59 -12.46
CA ASN A 108 3.15 -31.97 -12.35
C ASN A 108 3.83 -32.23 -10.99
N GLU A 109 4.38 -31.21 -10.36
CA GLU A 109 5.17 -31.32 -9.13
C GLU A 109 4.41 -30.80 -7.90
N GLN A 110 3.63 -29.72 -8.04
CA GLN A 110 2.99 -29.05 -6.92
C GLN A 110 1.65 -28.42 -7.31
N GLN A 111 0.80 -28.22 -6.32
CA GLN A 111 -0.49 -27.58 -6.45
C GLN A 111 -0.43 -26.12 -5.97
N VAL A 112 -1.39 -25.32 -6.42
CA VAL A 112 -1.58 -23.95 -5.90
C VAL A 112 -1.89 -24.02 -4.40
N PRO A 113 -1.30 -23.14 -3.56
CA PRO A 113 -1.71 -23.03 -2.17
C PRO A 113 -3.19 -22.66 -2.07
N ASP A 114 -3.91 -23.30 -1.14
CA ASP A 114 -5.31 -22.98 -0.92
C ASP A 114 -5.52 -21.66 -0.17
N ALA A 115 -6.73 -21.09 -0.27
CA ALA A 115 -7.15 -19.85 0.38
C ALA A 115 -6.89 -19.87 1.91
N THR A 116 -7.10 -21.01 2.56
CA THR A 116 -6.88 -21.18 4.01
C THR A 116 -5.39 -21.09 4.36
N THR A 117 -4.53 -21.65 3.54
CA THR A 117 -3.08 -21.58 3.72
C THR A 117 -2.59 -20.14 3.53
N LEU A 118 -3.13 -19.41 2.55
CA LEU A 118 -2.82 -17.99 2.36
C LEU A 118 -3.28 -17.15 3.55
N LEU A 119 -4.48 -17.39 4.08
CA LEU A 119 -4.99 -16.71 5.27
C LEU A 119 -4.05 -16.91 6.48
N LYS A 120 -3.59 -18.14 6.73
CA LYS A 120 -2.64 -18.44 7.81
C LYS A 120 -1.30 -17.72 7.62
N PHE A 121 -0.82 -17.65 6.38
CA PHE A 121 0.41 -16.92 6.05
C PHE A 121 0.26 -15.43 6.33
N ARG A 122 -0.86 -14.82 5.92
CA ARG A 122 -1.17 -13.41 6.20
C ARG A 122 -1.22 -13.12 7.70
N HIS A 123 -1.93 -13.93 8.49
CA HIS A 123 -1.98 -13.77 9.95
C HIS A 123 -0.59 -13.87 10.59
N MET A 124 0.28 -14.74 10.08
CA MET A 124 1.67 -14.84 10.55
C MET A 124 2.45 -13.55 10.23
N LEU A 125 2.29 -12.98 9.03
CA LEU A 125 2.94 -11.72 8.66
C LEU A 125 2.47 -10.57 9.55
N GLU A 126 1.16 -10.48 9.81
CA GLU A 126 0.52 -9.47 10.67
C GLU A 126 1.02 -9.58 12.12
N ALA A 127 0.92 -10.78 12.72
CA ALA A 127 1.34 -11.04 14.10
C ALA A 127 2.81 -10.67 14.37
N ASN A 128 3.66 -10.73 13.35
CA ASN A 128 5.09 -10.43 13.46
C ASN A 128 5.49 -9.08 12.83
N LYS A 129 4.51 -8.25 12.44
CA LYS A 129 4.70 -6.93 11.83
C LYS A 129 5.64 -6.95 10.61
N LEU A 130 5.60 -8.05 9.84
CA LEU A 130 6.49 -8.22 8.69
C LEU A 130 6.08 -7.32 7.53
N GLY A 131 4.80 -6.98 7.39
CA GLY A 131 4.31 -6.00 6.42
C GLY A 131 4.94 -4.62 6.62
N GLU A 132 5.05 -4.16 7.88
CA GLU A 132 5.72 -2.89 8.22
C GLU A 132 7.20 -2.91 7.81
N LYS A 133 7.91 -4.02 8.08
CA LYS A 133 9.32 -4.17 7.72
C LYS A 133 9.55 -4.16 6.21
N ILE A 134 8.66 -4.83 5.45
CA ILE A 134 8.68 -4.81 3.98
C ILE A 134 8.42 -3.38 3.47
N PHE A 135 7.45 -2.67 4.04
CA PHE A 135 7.15 -1.29 3.68
C PHE A 135 8.35 -0.36 3.90
N VAL A 136 9.04 -0.48 5.02
CA VAL A 136 10.26 0.28 5.31
C VAL A 136 11.37 -0.05 4.32
N ASP A 137 11.58 -1.33 3.96
CA ASP A 137 12.58 -1.73 2.97
C ASP A 137 12.27 -1.17 1.58
N VAL A 138 10.99 -1.21 1.16
CA VAL A 138 10.56 -0.63 -0.12
C VAL A 138 10.87 0.87 -0.16
N ASN A 139 10.46 1.62 0.88
CA ASN A 139 10.74 3.05 0.96
C ASN A 139 12.25 3.36 0.94
N SER A 140 13.07 2.61 1.69
CA SER A 140 14.52 2.77 1.66
C SER A 140 15.13 2.52 0.28
N ARG A 141 14.56 1.59 -0.51
CA ARG A 141 15.01 1.34 -1.89
C ARG A 141 14.60 2.44 -2.83
N LEU A 142 13.36 2.94 -2.72
CA LEU A 142 12.88 4.07 -3.52
C LEU A 142 13.72 5.32 -3.25
N ASP A 143 14.07 5.58 -1.99
CA ASP A 143 14.93 6.67 -1.59
C ASP A 143 16.35 6.55 -2.16
N LYS A 144 17.00 5.40 -1.98
CA LYS A 144 18.32 5.11 -2.56
C LYS A 144 18.36 5.18 -4.08
N ALA A 145 17.23 4.92 -4.75
CA ALA A 145 17.07 5.06 -6.18
C ALA A 145 16.82 6.51 -6.63
N GLY A 146 16.72 7.47 -5.69
CA GLY A 146 16.42 8.87 -5.98
C GLY A 146 14.99 9.10 -6.48
N LEU A 147 14.06 8.20 -6.15
CA LEU A 147 12.65 8.29 -6.55
C LEU A 147 11.79 9.04 -5.52
N MET A 148 12.32 9.29 -4.31
CA MET A 148 11.74 10.19 -3.31
C MET A 148 12.32 11.58 -3.48
N MET A 149 11.48 12.61 -3.58
CA MET A 149 11.91 13.97 -3.91
C MET A 149 12.24 14.83 -2.68
N HIS A 150 11.79 14.44 -1.50
CA HIS A 150 12.05 15.11 -0.21
C HIS A 150 11.67 16.62 -0.15
N GLY A 151 10.88 17.13 -1.12
CA GLY A 151 10.48 18.53 -1.16
C GLY A 151 9.25 18.88 -0.33
N GLY A 152 8.60 17.87 0.25
CA GLY A 152 7.41 18.05 1.08
C GLY A 152 6.51 16.83 1.13
N THR A 153 5.52 16.86 2.02
CA THR A 153 4.57 15.77 2.25
C THR A 153 3.13 16.19 1.97
N ILE A 154 2.39 15.35 1.26
CA ILE A 154 0.93 15.41 1.16
C ILE A 154 0.35 14.50 2.23
N VAL A 155 -0.51 15.05 3.09
CA VAL A 155 -1.22 14.28 4.12
C VAL A 155 -2.68 14.09 3.73
N ASP A 156 -3.17 12.85 3.90
CA ASP A 156 -4.58 12.49 3.66
C ASP A 156 -5.02 11.41 4.65
N ALA A 157 -6.35 11.32 4.86
CA ALA A 157 -6.94 10.31 5.71
C ALA A 157 -8.10 9.60 5.02
N SER A 158 -8.06 8.28 5.04
CA SER A 158 -9.10 7.43 4.48
C SER A 158 -9.78 6.61 5.56
N LEU A 159 -11.13 6.57 5.50
CA LEU A 159 -11.94 5.77 6.41
C LEU A 159 -12.03 4.33 5.90
N ILE A 160 -11.68 3.39 6.75
CA ILE A 160 -11.88 1.95 6.51
C ILE A 160 -13.12 1.53 7.30
N ALA A 161 -14.22 1.29 6.57
CA ALA A 161 -15.46 0.85 7.17
C ALA A 161 -15.46 -0.64 7.47
N ALA A 162 -15.87 -1.00 8.67
CA ALA A 162 -16.07 -2.39 9.10
C ALA A 162 -17.56 -2.72 9.23
N PRO A 163 -17.90 -4.02 9.22
CA PRO A 163 -19.27 -4.46 9.46
C PRO A 163 -19.80 -3.97 10.81
N LYS A 164 -21.00 -3.38 10.81
CA LYS A 164 -21.65 -2.87 12.03
C LYS A 164 -22.28 -3.99 12.89
N SER A 165 -22.24 -5.22 12.42
CA SER A 165 -22.90 -6.37 13.05
C SER A 165 -22.24 -6.76 14.37
N THR A 166 -23.06 -7.09 15.36
CA THR A 166 -22.65 -7.71 16.63
C THR A 166 -22.93 -9.22 16.64
N LYS A 167 -23.26 -9.80 15.48
CA LYS A 167 -23.57 -11.25 15.34
C LYS A 167 -22.31 -12.09 15.16
N ASN A 168 -21.28 -11.79 15.93
CA ASN A 168 -20.05 -12.58 16.03
C ASN A 168 -20.12 -13.46 17.29
N GLN A 169 -19.14 -14.35 17.46
CA GLN A 169 -19.07 -15.27 18.60
C GLN A 169 -19.07 -14.53 19.95
N ASP A 170 -18.48 -13.34 20.02
CA ASP A 170 -18.33 -12.55 21.25
C ASP A 170 -19.52 -11.60 21.49
N GLY A 171 -20.45 -11.46 20.54
CA GLY A 171 -21.59 -10.55 20.64
C GLY A 171 -21.20 -9.08 20.79
N ARG A 172 -19.97 -8.71 20.47
CA ARG A 172 -19.40 -7.36 20.67
C ARG A 172 -18.81 -6.82 19.37
N ARG A 173 -18.78 -5.49 19.26
CA ARG A 173 -18.02 -4.80 18.22
C ARG A 173 -16.54 -4.84 18.57
N ASP A 174 -15.70 -4.78 17.56
CA ASP A 174 -14.26 -4.69 17.72
C ASP A 174 -13.89 -3.44 18.55
N PRO A 175 -13.17 -3.59 19.68
CA PRO A 175 -12.78 -2.48 20.55
C PRO A 175 -11.75 -1.52 19.90
N GLU A 176 -11.03 -1.98 18.87
CA GLU A 176 -10.08 -1.17 18.11
C GLU A 176 -10.76 -0.32 17.03
N MET A 177 -12.09 -0.34 16.94
CA MET A 177 -12.85 0.40 15.96
C MET A 177 -13.84 1.35 16.63
N HIS A 178 -14.14 2.47 15.97
CA HIS A 178 -15.05 3.49 16.50
C HIS A 178 -16.00 4.02 15.43
N GLN A 179 -17.09 4.67 15.90
CA GLN A 179 -18.05 5.34 15.02
C GLN A 179 -17.56 6.72 14.65
N THR A 180 -17.73 7.11 13.39
CA THR A 180 -17.50 8.47 12.90
C THR A 180 -18.60 8.86 11.93
N LYS A 181 -18.81 10.18 11.78
CA LYS A 181 -19.78 10.73 10.84
C LYS A 181 -19.05 11.40 9.69
N LYS A 182 -19.34 10.99 8.43
CA LYS A 182 -18.86 11.66 7.23
C LYS A 182 -20.04 12.13 6.40
N GLY A 183 -20.21 13.44 6.30
CA GLY A 183 -21.43 14.01 5.74
C GLY A 183 -22.65 13.69 6.61
N ASN A 184 -23.67 13.04 6.03
CA ASN A 184 -24.87 12.61 6.74
C ASN A 184 -24.88 11.14 7.16
N GLU A 185 -23.82 10.40 6.84
CA GLU A 185 -23.73 8.96 7.09
C GLU A 185 -22.82 8.64 8.27
N TRP A 186 -23.20 7.59 9.03
CA TRP A 186 -22.41 7.05 10.12
C TRP A 186 -21.65 5.81 9.66
N TYR A 187 -20.36 5.81 9.94
CA TYR A 187 -19.44 4.71 9.67
C TYR A 187 -18.91 4.15 10.98
N PHE A 188 -18.67 2.84 11.00
CA PHE A 188 -17.97 2.17 12.08
C PHE A 188 -16.70 1.55 11.47
N GLY A 189 -15.55 1.73 12.11
CA GLY A 189 -14.30 1.21 11.59
C GLY A 189 -13.07 1.94 12.11
N MET A 190 -12.04 1.95 11.30
CA MET A 190 -10.77 2.61 11.55
C MET A 190 -10.53 3.73 10.54
N LYS A 191 -9.54 4.55 10.80
CA LYS A 191 -9.04 5.56 9.87
C LYS A 191 -7.56 5.28 9.59
N VAL A 192 -7.18 5.31 8.33
CA VAL A 192 -5.79 5.25 7.89
C VAL A 192 -5.38 6.63 7.44
N HIS A 193 -4.30 7.11 8.02
CA HIS A 193 -3.67 8.37 7.65
C HIS A 193 -2.40 8.05 6.88
N VAL A 194 -2.14 8.79 5.82
CA VAL A 194 -0.99 8.59 4.94
C VAL A 194 -0.23 9.89 4.76
N GLY A 195 1.10 9.77 4.77
CA GLY A 195 2.01 10.79 4.30
C GLY A 195 2.65 10.33 3.00
N ALA A 196 2.46 11.10 1.92
CA ALA A 196 3.04 10.82 0.61
C ALA A 196 3.97 11.95 0.19
N ASP A 197 5.09 11.58 -0.43
CA ASP A 197 6.03 12.54 -1.01
C ASP A 197 5.33 13.40 -2.08
N ALA A 198 5.41 14.72 -1.93
CA ALA A 198 4.67 15.66 -2.78
C ALA A 198 5.16 15.68 -4.24
N GLY A 199 6.41 15.32 -4.48
CA GLY A 199 7.00 15.29 -5.82
C GLY A 199 6.72 14.00 -6.57
N SER A 200 6.91 12.86 -5.92
CA SER A 200 6.77 11.53 -6.52
C SER A 200 5.40 10.89 -6.32
N GLY A 201 4.66 11.28 -5.28
CA GLY A 201 3.40 10.66 -4.89
C GLY A 201 3.55 9.32 -4.15
N TYR A 202 4.77 8.87 -3.88
CA TYR A 202 4.99 7.63 -3.12
C TYR A 202 4.66 7.82 -1.64
N VAL A 203 3.94 6.85 -1.08
CA VAL A 203 3.61 6.84 0.34
C VAL A 203 4.82 6.44 1.16
N HIS A 204 5.25 7.31 2.05
CA HIS A 204 6.40 7.07 2.95
C HIS A 204 5.99 6.77 4.40
N THR A 205 4.80 7.21 4.81
CA THR A 205 4.32 7.01 6.19
C THR A 205 2.84 6.61 6.18
N ILE A 206 2.51 5.63 7.02
CA ILE A 206 1.13 5.19 7.22
C ILE A 206 0.90 5.03 8.72
N THR A 207 -0.23 5.57 9.22
CA THR A 207 -0.69 5.35 10.60
C THR A 207 -2.16 4.95 10.62
N GLY A 208 -2.51 4.01 11.51
CA GLY A 208 -3.89 3.58 11.74
C GLY A 208 -4.42 4.13 13.06
N THR A 209 -5.65 4.65 13.05
CA THR A 209 -6.31 5.16 14.26
C THR A 209 -7.77 4.76 14.32
N LEU A 210 -8.39 4.97 15.48
CA LEU A 210 -9.85 4.90 15.59
C LEU A 210 -10.51 5.88 14.61
N ALA A 211 -11.64 5.49 14.01
CA ALA A 211 -12.30 6.32 12.99
C ALA A 211 -12.73 7.72 13.48
N ASN A 212 -12.88 7.94 14.78
CA ASN A 212 -13.26 9.23 15.37
C ASN A 212 -12.07 10.15 15.65
N MET A 213 -10.81 9.70 15.48
CA MET A 213 -9.65 10.57 15.62
C MET A 213 -9.66 11.69 14.57
N HIS A 214 -9.27 12.90 15.00
CA HIS A 214 -9.18 14.03 14.09
C HIS A 214 -7.93 13.92 13.21
N ASP A 215 -8.09 14.20 11.92
CA ASP A 215 -6.99 14.07 10.93
C ASP A 215 -5.79 14.95 11.31
N VAL A 216 -6.08 16.14 11.84
CA VAL A 216 -5.05 17.08 12.27
C VAL A 216 -4.14 16.50 13.37
N SER A 217 -4.64 15.66 14.29
CA SER A 217 -3.85 15.13 15.41
C SER A 217 -2.73 14.18 14.98
N GLU A 218 -2.88 13.53 13.82
CA GLU A 218 -1.90 12.60 13.28
C GLU A 218 -0.82 13.26 12.40
N THR A 219 -0.95 14.56 12.10
CA THR A 219 -0.04 15.25 11.18
C THR A 219 1.42 15.11 11.57
N ALA A 220 1.74 15.25 12.87
CA ALA A 220 3.12 15.15 13.35
C ALA A 220 3.76 13.77 13.09
N ASN A 221 2.94 12.71 13.04
CA ASN A 221 3.39 11.35 12.78
C ASN A 221 3.55 11.07 11.27
N LEU A 222 2.93 11.87 10.41
CA LEU A 222 2.92 11.67 8.96
C LEU A 222 4.02 12.42 8.23
N ILE A 223 4.50 13.52 8.79
CA ILE A 223 5.49 14.41 8.18
C ILE A 223 6.91 13.98 8.53
N ARG A 224 7.82 14.18 7.59
CA ARG A 224 9.26 13.94 7.76
C ARG A 224 9.96 15.16 8.37
N GLU A 225 11.12 14.94 8.94
CA GLU A 225 11.96 16.01 9.51
C GLU A 225 12.58 16.93 8.45
N ASP A 226 12.72 16.42 7.23
CA ASP A 226 13.32 17.11 6.09
C ASP A 226 12.28 17.72 5.13
N ASP A 227 10.99 17.67 5.47
CA ASP A 227 9.94 18.31 4.68
C ASP A 227 10.06 19.84 4.74
N GLU A 228 10.02 20.50 3.59
CA GLU A 228 9.93 21.97 3.50
C GLU A 228 8.46 22.44 3.55
N VAL A 229 7.55 21.68 2.95
CA VAL A 229 6.13 22.03 2.82
C VAL A 229 5.23 20.85 3.07
N VAL A 230 4.14 21.09 3.80
CA VAL A 230 3.07 20.08 4.00
C VAL A 230 1.79 20.54 3.33
N TYR A 231 1.23 19.67 2.50
CA TYR A 231 -0.04 19.87 1.81
C TYR A 231 -1.12 19.00 2.41
N GLY A 232 -2.30 19.57 2.64
CA GLY A 232 -3.44 18.82 3.16
C GLY A 232 -4.78 19.47 2.79
N ASP A 233 -5.84 18.72 2.99
CA ASP A 233 -7.20 19.23 2.85
C ASP A 233 -7.62 20.07 4.08
N SER A 234 -8.86 20.55 4.10
CA SER A 234 -9.39 21.37 5.19
C SER A 234 -9.55 20.62 6.54
N GLY A 235 -9.41 19.31 6.56
CA GLY A 235 -9.38 18.49 7.78
C GLY A 235 -8.11 18.71 8.60
N TYR A 236 -7.05 19.19 7.97
CA TYR A 236 -5.74 19.48 8.57
C TYR A 236 -5.54 20.95 8.98
N LEU A 237 -6.61 21.77 8.95
CA LEU A 237 -6.51 23.16 9.40
C LEU A 237 -6.01 23.26 10.84
N GLY A 238 -4.95 24.06 11.04
CA GLY A 238 -4.31 24.23 12.34
C GLY A 238 -3.21 23.22 12.65
N ALA A 239 -2.86 22.31 11.73
CA ALA A 239 -1.81 21.32 11.91
C ALA A 239 -0.48 21.95 12.36
N GLY A 240 0.01 22.97 11.65
CA GLY A 240 1.26 23.67 12.01
C GLY A 240 1.24 24.39 13.37
N SER A 241 0.06 24.48 14.01
CA SER A 241 -0.08 25.08 15.35
C SER A 241 -0.08 24.06 16.48
N GLN A 242 0.02 22.77 16.16
CA GLN A 242 0.04 21.72 17.19
C GLN A 242 1.33 21.76 18.01
N PRO A 243 1.25 21.48 19.33
CA PRO A 243 2.42 21.42 20.19
C PRO A 243 3.49 20.47 19.68
N ALA A 244 3.10 19.27 19.25
CA ALA A 244 4.01 18.25 18.71
C ALA A 244 4.79 18.68 17.45
N ILE A 245 4.35 19.73 16.76
CA ILE A 245 5.05 20.30 15.60
C ILE A 245 5.82 21.55 15.99
N LYS A 246 5.24 22.41 16.81
CA LYS A 246 5.89 23.68 17.24
C LYS A 246 7.09 23.48 18.17
N GLU A 247 7.02 22.46 19.01
CA GLU A 247 8.05 22.15 20.00
C GLU A 247 9.18 21.28 19.39
N ASP A 248 8.96 20.71 18.23
CA ASP A 248 9.98 19.97 17.47
C ASP A 248 10.80 20.95 16.61
N GLU A 249 12.07 21.18 16.99
CA GLU A 249 12.97 22.11 16.28
C GLU A 249 13.07 21.81 14.77
N LYS A 250 12.99 20.54 14.37
CA LYS A 250 13.11 20.12 12.98
C LYS A 250 11.81 20.36 12.18
N LYS A 251 10.67 20.31 12.85
CA LYS A 251 9.34 20.45 12.22
C LYS A 251 8.76 21.85 12.31
N SER A 252 9.25 22.68 13.25
CA SER A 252 8.73 24.03 13.51
C SER A 252 8.89 25.00 12.34
N GLY A 253 9.86 24.74 11.43
CA GLY A 253 10.11 25.55 10.24
C GLY A 253 9.31 25.14 8.99
N ILE A 254 8.53 24.07 9.05
CA ILE A 254 7.77 23.55 7.91
C ILE A 254 6.63 24.50 7.52
N GLU A 255 6.48 24.81 6.24
CA GLU A 255 5.36 25.58 5.71
C GLU A 255 4.12 24.68 5.54
N PHE A 256 2.96 25.09 6.09
CA PHE A 256 1.71 24.35 5.96
C PHE A 256 0.79 24.99 4.94
N ARG A 257 0.54 24.33 3.82
CA ARG A 257 -0.35 24.76 2.73
C ARG A 257 -1.64 23.94 2.75
N ILE A 258 -2.52 24.27 3.68
CA ILE A 258 -3.78 23.57 3.92
C ILE A 258 -4.94 24.29 3.22
N ASN A 259 -5.77 23.53 2.51
CA ASN A 259 -6.94 24.06 1.82
C ASN A 259 -7.95 24.65 2.81
N LYS A 260 -8.45 25.85 2.51
CA LYS A 260 -9.52 26.47 3.32
C LYS A 260 -10.87 25.81 3.05
N ARG A 261 -11.74 25.81 4.06
CA ARG A 261 -13.10 25.28 3.90
C ARG A 261 -13.89 26.13 2.88
N PRO A 262 -14.77 25.51 2.05
CA PRO A 262 -15.58 26.24 1.07
C PRO A 262 -16.42 27.36 1.67
N SER A 263 -16.90 27.23 2.92
CA SER A 263 -17.64 28.28 3.65
C SER A 263 -16.80 29.53 3.90
N SER A 264 -15.52 29.36 4.24
CA SER A 264 -14.60 30.48 4.45
C SER A 264 -14.26 31.22 3.15
N LEU A 265 -14.24 30.52 2.02
CA LEU A 265 -14.01 31.10 0.70
C LEU A 265 -15.19 31.96 0.22
N LYS A 266 -16.44 31.54 0.52
CA LYS A 266 -17.64 32.32 0.19
C LYS A 266 -17.71 33.67 0.94
N MET A 267 -17.22 33.72 2.17
CA MET A 267 -17.13 34.97 2.93
C MET A 267 -16.12 35.94 2.33
N ALA A 268 -15.03 35.44 1.79
CA ALA A 268 -13.99 36.26 1.16
C ALA A 268 -14.43 36.86 -0.20
N ASP A 269 -15.35 36.21 -0.93
CA ASP A 269 -15.89 36.71 -2.20
C ASP A 269 -16.74 38.01 -2.04
N ASN A 270 -17.23 38.28 -0.83
CA ASN A 270 -17.99 39.51 -0.53
C ASN A 270 -17.09 40.76 -0.38
N PHE A 271 -15.77 40.59 -0.30
CA PHE A 271 -14.82 41.71 -0.37
C PHE A 271 -14.38 41.92 -1.81
N LYS A 272 -14.59 43.14 -2.32
CA LYS A 272 -14.14 43.57 -3.68
C LYS A 272 -12.61 43.56 -3.77
N GLY A 273 -12.03 42.40 -4.04
CA GLY A 273 -10.60 42.20 -4.20
C GLY A 273 -10.28 40.87 -4.84
N PHE A 274 -9.13 40.77 -5.51
CA PHE A 274 -8.64 39.56 -6.12
C PHE A 274 -8.34 38.51 -5.03
N ASN A 275 -9.10 37.44 -5.02
CA ASN A 275 -8.97 36.40 -3.97
C ASN A 275 -7.92 35.36 -4.36
N TRP A 276 -6.69 35.54 -3.86
CA TRP A 276 -5.58 34.60 -4.04
C TRP A 276 -5.87 33.23 -3.47
N ASP A 277 -6.62 33.14 -2.37
CA ASP A 277 -6.98 31.87 -1.71
C ASP A 277 -7.89 31.02 -2.61
N LYS A 278 -8.82 31.65 -3.32
CA LYS A 278 -9.70 30.96 -4.27
C LYS A 278 -8.91 30.41 -5.46
N LYS A 279 -7.95 31.22 -5.98
CA LYS A 279 -7.08 30.81 -7.06
C LYS A 279 -6.16 29.66 -6.65
N TRP A 280 -5.69 29.67 -5.39
CA TRP A 280 -4.88 28.61 -4.81
C TRP A 280 -5.71 27.33 -4.66
N ASN A 281 -6.88 27.38 -4.04
CA ASN A 281 -7.76 26.22 -3.89
C ASN A 281 -8.26 25.65 -5.23
N MET A 282 -8.34 26.44 -6.31
CA MET A 282 -8.64 25.94 -7.65
C MET A 282 -7.44 25.25 -8.32
N LYS A 283 -6.22 25.63 -7.95
CA LYS A 283 -4.98 25.00 -8.46
C LYS A 283 -4.56 23.79 -7.64
N SER A 284 -4.92 23.72 -6.35
CA SER A 284 -4.58 22.64 -5.46
C SER A 284 -5.15 21.26 -5.84
N PRO A 285 -6.26 21.11 -6.61
CA PRO A 285 -6.65 19.80 -7.15
C PRO A 285 -5.60 19.12 -8.02
N GLN A 286 -4.62 19.85 -8.54
CA GLN A 286 -3.49 19.24 -9.26
C GLN A 286 -2.51 18.52 -8.34
N TYR A 287 -2.49 18.87 -7.04
CA TYR A 287 -1.72 18.18 -5.99
C TYR A 287 -2.60 17.31 -5.08
N GLY A 288 -3.91 17.36 -5.26
CA GLY A 288 -4.84 16.40 -4.66
C GLY A 288 -4.68 15.06 -5.35
N VAL A 289 -3.63 14.34 -4.99
CA VAL A 289 -3.52 12.91 -5.29
C VAL A 289 -4.74 12.28 -4.64
N ARG A 290 -5.75 11.94 -5.46
CA ARG A 290 -6.71 10.93 -5.05
C ARG A 290 -5.92 9.64 -4.94
N LEU A 291 -5.35 9.41 -3.76
CA LEU A 291 -4.83 8.12 -3.39
C LEU A 291 -6.03 7.18 -3.44
N ASN A 292 -6.27 6.57 -4.61
CA ASN A 292 -7.17 5.44 -4.75
C ASN A 292 -6.51 4.22 -4.10
N ILE A 293 -6.24 4.34 -2.79
CA ILE A 293 -5.86 3.20 -1.97
C ILE A 293 -7.15 2.41 -1.77
N ARG A 294 -7.42 1.46 -2.66
CA ARG A 294 -8.44 0.45 -2.42
C ARG A 294 -7.83 -0.57 -1.46
N PHE A 295 -8.13 -0.41 -0.20
CA PHE A 295 -7.95 -1.49 0.75
C PHE A 295 -9.09 -2.50 0.54
N SER A 296 -8.78 -3.67 0.03
CA SER A 296 -9.66 -4.84 0.16
C SER A 296 -9.40 -5.46 1.53
N LEU A 297 -10.41 -5.40 2.38
CA LEU A 297 -10.50 -6.17 3.62
C LEU A 297 -10.92 -7.60 3.30
#